data_5a59b2da69243cfe0b66ba82fa7cdcf4
#
_entry.id   5a59b2da69243cfe0b66ba82fa7cdcf4
#
_cell.length_a   1.000
_cell.length_b   1.000
_cell.length_c   1.000
_cell.angle_alpha   90.00
_cell.angle_beta   90.00
_cell.angle_gamma   90.00
#
_symmetry.space_group_name_H-M   'P 1'
#
loop_
_entity.id
_entity.type
_entity.pdbx_description
1 polymer ?
#
loop_
_entity_poly.entity_id
_entity_poly.type
_entity_poly.pdbx_seq_one_letter_code
_entity_poly.pdbx_strand_id
1 'polypeptide(L)'
;LPEDLQRKMKLLKLALTLPAPSNTKESEELTRIVTGMESVYGKGKYCPQAAPKTGDTNGDKCLDLQEITRIMATSRDNAELLEVWRGWHAIAPPMRNDFQRYIQLANKGAKELGFSDTGAMWRSKYDMQPDAFAKELDRLWEQVRPLYVSLHSYVRWKLREHYGDAAVPANGPIPAHLLGNMWAQSWENLYPILAPKNADPGYNVTEILKSKKIDELEMVRYGERFFTSLSFDPL
;
A
#
# COMPACT_ATOMS: atom_id res chain seq x y z
N LEU A 1 13.04 23.28 -30.03
CA LEU A 1 13.52 21.88 -29.90
C LEU A 1 12.56 20.95 -30.65
N PRO A 2 13.05 19.87 -31.32
CA PRO A 2 12.22 18.82 -31.87
C PRO A 2 11.29 18.24 -30.82
N GLU A 3 10.12 17.72 -31.22
CA GLU A 3 9.07 17.25 -30.32
C GLU A 3 9.55 16.10 -29.41
N ASP A 4 10.30 15.16 -29.96
CA ASP A 4 10.88 14.05 -29.21
C ASP A 4 11.85 14.52 -28.12
N LEU A 5 12.65 15.55 -28.39
CA LEU A 5 13.56 16.12 -27.42
C LEU A 5 12.82 16.91 -26.33
N GLN A 6 11.75 17.63 -26.70
CA GLN A 6 10.89 18.29 -25.71
C GLN A 6 10.25 17.27 -24.77
N ARG A 7 9.76 16.13 -25.34
CA ARG A 7 9.20 15.04 -24.53
C ARG A 7 10.24 14.41 -23.60
N LYS A 8 11.45 14.14 -24.08
CA LYS A 8 12.54 13.61 -23.24
C LYS A 8 12.87 14.55 -22.07
N MET A 9 12.99 15.86 -22.33
CA MET A 9 13.23 16.85 -21.27
C MET A 9 12.07 16.93 -20.28
N LYS A 10 10.83 16.87 -20.77
CA LYS A 10 9.64 16.79 -19.89
C LYS A 10 9.69 15.55 -19.00
N LEU A 11 10.00 14.37 -19.55
CA LEU A 11 10.08 13.13 -18.79
C LEU A 11 11.19 13.17 -17.73
N LEU A 12 12.35 13.74 -18.04
CA LEU A 12 13.43 13.94 -17.07
C LEU A 12 12.97 14.84 -15.90
N LYS A 13 12.29 15.94 -16.22
CA LYS A 13 11.71 16.82 -15.18
C LYS A 13 10.70 16.08 -14.30
N LEU A 14 9.86 15.24 -14.88
CA LEU A 14 8.81 14.48 -14.18
C LEU A 14 9.33 13.21 -13.49
N ALA A 15 10.58 12.79 -13.76
CA ALA A 15 11.21 11.66 -13.06
C ALA A 15 11.46 11.95 -11.58
N LEU A 16 11.57 13.24 -11.20
CA LEU A 16 11.66 13.64 -9.81
C LEU A 16 10.38 13.27 -9.06
N THR A 17 10.51 12.43 -8.05
CA THR A 17 9.38 12.06 -7.17
C THR A 17 9.24 13.02 -6.00
N LEU A 18 10.37 13.57 -5.54
CA LEU A 18 10.45 14.53 -4.45
C LEU A 18 11.24 15.77 -4.92
N PRO A 19 10.54 16.88 -5.24
CA PRO A 19 11.22 18.11 -5.65
C PRO A 19 11.81 18.83 -4.43
N ALA A 20 13.13 18.93 -4.38
CA ALA A 20 13.81 19.70 -3.34
C ALA A 20 13.81 21.20 -3.69
N PRO A 21 13.69 22.10 -2.69
CA PRO A 21 13.91 23.53 -2.89
C PRO A 21 15.34 23.84 -3.38
N SER A 22 15.50 24.91 -4.14
CA SER A 22 16.82 25.37 -4.61
C SER A 22 17.73 25.90 -3.48
N ASN A 23 17.13 26.31 -2.36
CA ASN A 23 17.87 26.73 -1.17
C ASN A 23 18.55 25.52 -0.52
N THR A 24 19.88 25.55 -0.42
CA THR A 24 20.71 24.44 0.09
C THR A 24 20.29 23.98 1.49
N LYS A 25 20.04 24.92 2.43
CA LYS A 25 19.66 24.58 3.80
C LYS A 25 18.32 23.87 3.86
N GLU A 26 17.35 24.31 3.06
CA GLU A 26 16.03 23.67 2.99
C GLU A 26 16.09 22.31 2.29
N SER A 27 16.93 22.15 1.29
CA SER A 27 17.20 20.86 0.64
C SER A 27 17.84 19.86 1.58
N GLU A 28 18.82 20.28 2.37
CA GLU A 28 19.44 19.48 3.44
C GLU A 28 18.42 19.11 4.52
N GLU A 29 17.59 20.08 4.94
CA GLU A 29 16.49 19.84 5.90
C GLU A 29 15.53 18.79 5.37
N LEU A 30 15.09 18.90 4.11
CA LEU A 30 14.21 17.92 3.47
C LEU A 30 14.80 16.51 3.48
N THR A 31 16.07 16.38 3.08
CA THR A 31 16.77 15.09 3.09
C THR A 31 16.83 14.49 4.50
N ARG A 32 17.18 15.30 5.50
CA ARG A 32 17.23 14.85 6.90
C ARG A 32 15.87 14.39 7.41
N ILE A 33 14.80 15.11 7.09
CA ILE A 33 13.42 14.77 7.47
C ILE A 33 13.02 13.44 6.84
N VAL A 34 13.22 13.28 5.54
CA VAL A 34 12.86 12.04 4.81
C VAL A 34 13.59 10.85 5.42
N THR A 35 14.92 10.93 5.52
CA THR A 35 15.75 9.85 6.10
C THR A 35 15.36 9.56 7.56
N GLY A 36 15.03 10.59 8.33
CA GLY A 36 14.55 10.45 9.71
C GLY A 36 13.23 9.66 9.80
N MET A 37 12.24 10.05 9.00
CA MET A 37 10.94 9.36 8.96
C MET A 37 11.07 7.91 8.45
N GLU A 38 11.86 7.67 7.40
CA GLU A 38 12.14 6.33 6.89
C GLU A 38 12.82 5.45 7.94
N SER A 39 13.77 6.02 8.69
CA SER A 39 14.46 5.31 9.79
C SER A 39 13.50 4.95 10.92
N VAL A 40 12.61 5.87 11.33
CA VAL A 40 11.61 5.62 12.38
C VAL A 40 10.65 4.53 11.92
N TYR A 41 10.14 4.62 10.69
CA TYR A 41 9.20 3.66 10.15
C TYR A 41 9.84 2.28 9.94
N GLY A 42 11.04 2.23 9.34
CA GLY A 42 11.74 0.97 9.02
C GLY A 42 12.24 0.22 10.26
N LYS A 43 12.48 0.91 11.38
CA LYS A 43 12.84 0.31 12.67
C LYS A 43 11.62 0.09 13.58
N GLY A 44 10.44 0.51 13.14
CA GLY A 44 9.21 0.43 13.92
C GLY A 44 8.89 -1.00 14.34
N LYS A 45 8.58 -1.17 15.62
CA LYS A 45 8.10 -2.43 16.20
C LYS A 45 6.97 -2.14 17.18
N TYR A 46 6.06 -3.06 17.27
CA TYR A 46 5.04 -3.06 18.32
C TYR A 46 5.35 -4.16 19.34
N CYS A 47 5.38 -3.81 20.62
CA CYS A 47 5.66 -4.75 21.70
C CYS A 47 4.36 -4.99 22.52
N PRO A 48 3.58 -6.04 22.21
CA PRO A 48 2.38 -6.38 22.97
C PRO A 48 2.72 -6.79 24.41
N GLN A 49 1.80 -6.56 25.35
CA GLN A 49 1.99 -6.99 26.74
C GLN A 49 1.91 -8.51 26.91
N ALA A 50 1.11 -9.18 26.09
CA ALA A 50 0.99 -10.63 26.03
C ALA A 50 1.47 -11.14 24.68
N ALA A 51 1.99 -12.37 24.64
CA ALA A 51 2.37 -12.99 23.38
C ALA A 51 1.16 -13.11 22.43
N PRO A 52 1.31 -12.80 21.13
CA PRO A 52 0.22 -12.94 20.18
C PRO A 52 -0.23 -14.41 20.09
N LYS A 53 -1.54 -14.61 19.93
CA LYS A 53 -2.15 -15.95 19.79
C LYS A 53 -1.82 -16.60 18.47
N THR A 54 -1.59 -15.78 17.46
CA THR A 54 -1.37 -16.18 16.07
C THR A 54 0.01 -15.70 15.64
N GLY A 55 0.90 -16.62 15.35
CA GLY A 55 2.23 -16.32 14.82
C GLY A 55 3.37 -16.82 15.70
N ASP A 56 4.47 -17.11 15.05
CA ASP A 56 5.75 -17.44 15.68
C ASP A 56 6.57 -16.14 15.79
N THR A 57 6.92 -15.75 17.00
CA THR A 57 7.61 -14.46 17.25
C THR A 57 9.14 -14.60 17.21
N ASN A 58 9.68 -15.73 16.74
CA ASN A 58 11.13 -16.00 16.75
C ASN A 58 11.84 -15.68 18.08
N GLY A 59 11.08 -15.67 19.20
CA GLY A 59 11.58 -15.36 20.54
C GLY A 59 11.72 -13.86 20.86
N ASP A 60 11.43 -12.95 19.92
CA ASP A 60 11.34 -11.51 20.20
C ASP A 60 9.94 -11.18 20.76
N LYS A 61 9.87 -10.32 21.76
CA LYS A 61 8.60 -9.85 22.34
C LYS A 61 7.94 -8.75 21.51
N CYS A 62 8.66 -8.17 20.56
CA CYS A 62 8.23 -7.05 19.75
C CYS A 62 8.04 -7.49 18.30
N LEU A 63 6.89 -7.17 17.73
CA LEU A 63 6.49 -7.51 16.37
C LEU A 63 6.94 -6.44 15.39
N ASP A 64 7.56 -6.83 14.30
CA ASP A 64 7.82 -5.97 13.15
C ASP A 64 6.61 -5.93 12.18
N LEU A 65 6.73 -5.16 11.09
CA LEU A 65 5.65 -5.04 10.11
C LEU A 65 5.32 -6.38 9.42
N GLN A 66 6.29 -7.24 9.19
CA GLN A 66 6.08 -8.52 8.50
C GLN A 66 5.30 -9.49 9.39
N GLU A 67 5.67 -9.57 10.66
CA GLU A 67 4.99 -10.40 11.67
C GLU A 67 3.55 -9.92 11.88
N ILE A 68 3.34 -8.60 12.01
CA ILE A 68 2.00 -8.03 12.12
C ILE A 68 1.18 -8.27 10.84
N THR A 69 1.76 -8.12 9.68
CA THR A 69 1.09 -8.40 8.40
C THR A 69 0.62 -9.84 8.32
N ARG A 70 1.44 -10.80 8.79
CA ARG A 70 1.04 -12.21 8.87
C ARG A 70 -0.13 -12.44 9.84
N ILE A 71 -0.10 -11.82 11.02
CA ILE A 71 -1.22 -11.88 11.98
C ILE A 71 -2.49 -11.31 11.33
N MET A 72 -2.40 -10.12 10.70
CA MET A 72 -3.53 -9.49 10.02
C MET A 72 -4.13 -10.36 8.90
N ALA A 73 -3.30 -11.13 8.21
CA ALA A 73 -3.74 -12.02 7.14
C ALA A 73 -4.41 -13.30 7.65
N THR A 74 -3.93 -13.87 8.78
CA THR A 74 -4.27 -15.23 9.21
C THR A 74 -5.15 -15.29 10.45
N SER A 75 -5.03 -14.34 11.38
CA SER A 75 -5.85 -14.29 12.58
C SER A 75 -7.32 -14.01 12.26
N ARG A 76 -8.18 -14.55 13.10
CA ARG A 76 -9.63 -14.27 13.09
C ARG A 76 -10.13 -13.81 14.48
N ASP A 77 -9.20 -13.53 15.38
CA ASP A 77 -9.52 -12.95 16.70
C ASP A 77 -9.61 -11.42 16.57
N ASN A 78 -10.81 -10.88 16.74
CA ASN A 78 -11.07 -9.44 16.61
C ASN A 78 -10.22 -8.59 17.58
N ALA A 79 -10.01 -9.06 18.82
CA ALA A 79 -9.23 -8.32 19.81
C ALA A 79 -7.74 -8.28 19.44
N GLU A 80 -7.18 -9.41 19.03
CA GLU A 80 -5.79 -9.51 18.55
C GLU A 80 -5.56 -8.64 17.31
N LEU A 81 -6.46 -8.70 16.31
CA LEU A 81 -6.37 -7.88 15.11
C LEU A 81 -6.40 -6.39 15.43
N LEU A 82 -7.28 -5.95 16.32
CA LEU A 82 -7.38 -4.56 16.75
C LEU A 82 -6.13 -4.10 17.52
N GLU A 83 -5.60 -4.96 18.39
CA GLU A 83 -4.41 -4.68 19.19
C GLU A 83 -3.19 -4.45 18.29
N VAL A 84 -2.87 -5.38 17.40
CA VAL A 84 -1.69 -5.27 16.53
C VAL A 84 -1.85 -4.12 15.52
N TRP A 85 -3.06 -3.88 15.01
CA TRP A 85 -3.36 -2.76 14.12
C TRP A 85 -3.11 -1.42 14.82
N ARG A 86 -3.62 -1.23 16.04
CA ARG A 86 -3.38 -0.01 16.86
C ARG A 86 -1.92 0.15 17.21
N GLY A 87 -1.26 -0.95 17.58
CA GLY A 87 0.15 -0.96 17.96
C GLY A 87 1.04 -0.45 16.84
N TRP A 88 0.82 -0.92 15.60
CA TRP A 88 1.57 -0.42 14.45
C TRP A 88 1.26 1.05 14.14
N HIS A 89 0.00 1.43 14.15
CA HIS A 89 -0.40 2.82 13.85
C HIS A 89 0.09 3.84 14.90
N ALA A 90 0.54 3.40 16.07
CA ALA A 90 1.13 4.27 17.08
C ALA A 90 2.56 4.74 16.71
N ILE A 91 3.22 4.13 15.71
CA ILE A 91 4.57 4.49 15.26
C ILE A 91 4.54 5.81 14.47
N ALA A 92 3.48 6.09 13.71
CA ALA A 92 3.41 7.26 12.84
C ALA A 92 3.15 8.62 13.53
N PRO A 93 2.32 8.74 14.59
CA PRO A 93 2.00 10.03 15.21
C PRO A 93 3.19 10.89 15.60
N PRO A 94 4.32 10.36 16.13
CA PRO A 94 5.49 11.17 16.44
C PRO A 94 6.13 11.86 15.23
N MET A 95 5.95 11.31 14.02
CA MET A 95 6.50 11.87 12.78
C MET A 95 5.63 13.00 12.18
N ARG A 96 4.49 13.34 12.78
CA ARG A 96 3.51 14.26 12.19
C ARG A 96 4.11 15.63 11.84
N ASN A 97 4.92 16.21 12.71
CA ASN A 97 5.52 17.52 12.49
C ASN A 97 6.53 17.47 11.33
N ASP A 98 7.35 16.44 11.29
CA ASP A 98 8.30 16.21 10.22
C ASP A 98 7.57 15.98 8.89
N PHE A 99 6.47 15.22 8.87
CA PHE A 99 5.66 15.03 7.69
C PHE A 99 5.02 16.33 7.19
N GLN A 100 4.51 17.18 8.09
CA GLN A 100 4.00 18.50 7.72
C GLN A 100 5.09 19.39 7.11
N ARG A 101 6.29 19.38 7.70
CA ARG A 101 7.42 20.16 7.18
C ARG A 101 7.92 19.62 5.85
N TYR A 102 7.96 18.31 5.69
CA TYR A 102 8.22 17.62 4.43
C TYR A 102 7.30 18.11 3.31
N ILE A 103 5.99 18.15 3.53
CA ILE A 103 5.00 18.64 2.53
C ILE A 103 5.26 20.11 2.17
N GLN A 104 5.59 20.98 3.15
CA GLN A 104 5.89 22.39 2.88
C GLN A 104 7.11 22.54 1.97
N LEU A 105 8.20 21.82 2.26
CA LEU A 105 9.44 21.86 1.49
C LEU A 105 9.26 21.26 0.09
N ALA A 106 8.58 20.12 -0.02
CA ALA A 106 8.26 19.49 -1.30
C ALA A 106 7.40 20.40 -2.18
N ASN A 107 6.37 21.04 -1.63
CA ASN A 107 5.55 21.99 -2.36
C ASN A 107 6.35 23.22 -2.80
N LYS A 108 7.31 23.70 -2.00
CA LYS A 108 8.19 24.79 -2.41
C LYS A 108 9.03 24.37 -3.62
N GLY A 109 9.67 23.21 -3.57
CA GLY A 109 10.43 22.68 -4.71
C GLY A 109 9.59 22.49 -5.97
N ALA A 110 8.35 21.97 -5.83
CA ALA A 110 7.42 21.84 -6.95
C ALA A 110 7.07 23.18 -7.59
N LYS A 111 6.88 24.23 -6.78
CA LYS A 111 6.61 25.60 -7.27
C LYS A 111 7.81 26.17 -8.04
N GLU A 112 9.02 25.95 -7.58
CA GLU A 112 10.25 26.34 -8.27
C GLU A 112 10.39 25.66 -9.64
N LEU A 113 9.80 24.45 -9.80
CA LEU A 113 9.71 23.72 -11.07
C LEU A 113 8.51 24.15 -11.95
N GLY A 114 7.70 25.11 -11.49
CA GLY A 114 6.55 25.67 -12.24
C GLY A 114 5.24 24.89 -12.05
N PHE A 115 5.10 24.07 -10.99
CA PHE A 115 3.86 23.44 -10.60
C PHE A 115 3.18 24.21 -9.45
N SER A 116 1.87 24.06 -9.27
CA SER A 116 1.16 24.67 -8.12
C SER A 116 1.57 24.02 -6.79
N ASP A 117 1.84 22.72 -6.82
CA ASP A 117 2.23 21.90 -5.69
C ASP A 117 2.79 20.54 -6.15
N THR A 118 3.26 19.73 -5.21
CA THR A 118 3.77 18.38 -5.49
C THR A 118 2.70 17.45 -6.08
N GLY A 119 1.45 17.59 -5.66
CA GLY A 119 0.34 16.80 -6.20
C GLY A 119 0.08 17.10 -7.67
N ALA A 120 0.11 18.37 -8.08
CA ALA A 120 0.01 18.77 -9.49
C ALA A 120 1.20 18.22 -10.31
N MET A 121 2.42 18.26 -9.75
CA MET A 121 3.59 17.67 -10.37
C MET A 121 3.42 16.15 -10.59
N TRP A 122 2.94 15.42 -9.60
CA TRP A 122 2.71 13.98 -9.72
C TRP A 122 1.63 13.64 -10.75
N ARG A 123 0.50 14.36 -10.75
CA ARG A 123 -0.57 14.16 -11.74
C ARG A 123 -0.12 14.48 -13.17
N SER A 124 0.83 15.40 -13.35
CA SER A 124 1.33 15.74 -14.70
C SER A 124 2.12 14.62 -15.39
N LYS A 125 2.45 13.52 -14.68
CA LYS A 125 3.13 12.34 -15.27
C LYS A 125 2.23 11.53 -16.22
N TYR A 126 0.92 11.74 -16.19
CA TYR A 126 -0.07 10.93 -16.92
C TYR A 126 -0.41 11.47 -18.31
N ASP A 127 0.47 12.24 -18.95
CA ASP A 127 0.25 12.85 -20.28
C ASP A 127 -1.07 13.64 -20.40
N MET A 128 -1.54 14.18 -19.30
CA MET A 128 -2.78 14.95 -19.15
C MET A 128 -2.53 16.12 -18.21
N GLN A 129 -3.26 17.23 -18.40
CA GLN A 129 -3.22 18.34 -17.45
C GLN A 129 -3.68 17.85 -16.07
N PRO A 130 -3.04 18.28 -14.95
CA PRO A 130 -3.31 17.75 -13.61
C PRO A 130 -4.78 17.80 -13.19
N ASP A 131 -5.49 18.88 -13.51
CA ASP A 131 -6.90 19.02 -13.16
C ASP A 131 -7.82 18.21 -14.07
N ALA A 132 -7.45 18.03 -15.34
CA ALA A 132 -8.17 17.13 -16.25
C ALA A 132 -8.01 15.67 -15.81
N PHE A 133 -6.82 15.27 -15.37
CA PHE A 133 -6.57 13.95 -14.81
C PHE A 133 -7.40 13.70 -13.52
N ALA A 134 -7.47 14.67 -12.62
CA ALA A 134 -8.31 14.55 -11.42
C ALA A 134 -9.79 14.32 -11.78
N LYS A 135 -10.34 15.10 -12.72
CA LYS A 135 -11.73 14.93 -13.21
C LYS A 135 -11.95 13.58 -13.87
N GLU A 136 -10.95 13.06 -14.59
CA GLU A 136 -11.05 11.74 -15.21
C GLU A 136 -11.08 10.62 -14.18
N LEU A 137 -10.31 10.73 -13.08
CA LEU A 137 -10.39 9.79 -11.97
C LEU A 137 -11.76 9.82 -11.28
N ASP A 138 -12.34 11.02 -11.06
CA ASP A 138 -13.68 11.16 -10.51
C ASP A 138 -14.73 10.50 -11.42
N ARG A 139 -14.63 10.73 -12.73
CA ARG A 139 -15.53 10.11 -13.73
C ARG A 139 -15.44 8.58 -13.71
N LEU A 140 -14.23 8.03 -13.66
CA LEU A 140 -14.00 6.58 -13.59
C LEU A 140 -14.53 6.01 -12.27
N TRP A 141 -14.33 6.72 -11.17
CA TRP A 141 -14.86 6.31 -9.87
C TRP A 141 -16.37 6.18 -9.89
N GLU A 142 -17.09 7.17 -10.43
CA GLU A 142 -18.57 7.11 -10.51
C GLU A 142 -19.06 5.91 -11.37
N GLN A 143 -18.29 5.48 -12.37
CA GLN A 143 -18.60 4.29 -13.16
C GLN A 143 -18.39 2.98 -12.38
N VAL A 144 -17.36 2.89 -11.56
CA VAL A 144 -17.00 1.68 -10.79
C VAL A 144 -17.75 1.63 -9.45
N ARG A 145 -18.16 2.77 -8.91
CA ARG A 145 -18.79 2.89 -7.60
C ARG A 145 -19.96 1.93 -7.34
N PRO A 146 -20.91 1.66 -8.26
CA PRO A 146 -21.99 0.71 -8.00
C PRO A 146 -21.49 -0.70 -7.70
N LEU A 147 -20.46 -1.17 -8.44
CA LEU A 147 -19.83 -2.47 -8.19
C LEU A 147 -19.14 -2.47 -6.82
N TYR A 148 -18.35 -1.42 -6.52
CA TYR A 148 -17.67 -1.31 -5.24
C TYR A 148 -18.64 -1.30 -4.05
N VAL A 149 -19.74 -0.55 -4.13
CA VAL A 149 -20.75 -0.48 -3.06
C VAL A 149 -21.42 -1.84 -2.85
N SER A 150 -21.70 -2.58 -3.92
CA SER A 150 -22.26 -3.93 -3.83
C SER A 150 -21.28 -4.90 -3.15
N LEU A 151 -20.01 -4.88 -3.57
CA LEU A 151 -18.96 -5.69 -2.95
C LEU A 151 -18.76 -5.33 -1.48
N HIS A 152 -18.67 -4.03 -1.16
CA HIS A 152 -18.51 -3.55 0.22
C HIS A 152 -19.70 -3.98 1.11
N SER A 153 -20.93 -3.96 0.59
CA SER A 153 -22.13 -4.39 1.32
C SER A 153 -22.10 -5.90 1.59
N TYR A 154 -21.69 -6.70 0.61
CA TYR A 154 -21.52 -8.14 0.76
C TYR A 154 -20.43 -8.48 1.79
N VAL A 155 -19.26 -7.84 1.71
CA VAL A 155 -18.17 -8.02 2.66
C VAL A 155 -18.61 -7.66 4.08
N ARG A 156 -19.29 -6.53 4.26
CA ARG A 156 -19.87 -6.13 5.55
C ARG A 156 -20.80 -7.19 6.11
N TRP A 157 -21.72 -7.67 5.30
CA TRP A 157 -22.67 -8.71 5.73
C TRP A 157 -21.94 -9.97 6.21
N LYS A 158 -20.95 -10.45 5.43
CA LYS A 158 -20.15 -11.63 5.78
C LYS A 158 -19.31 -11.42 7.05
N LEU A 159 -18.69 -10.27 7.21
CA LEU A 159 -17.94 -9.95 8.41
C LEU A 159 -18.85 -9.83 9.65
N ARG A 160 -20.09 -9.32 9.49
CA ARG A 160 -21.06 -9.32 10.58
C ARG A 160 -21.51 -10.73 10.97
N GLU A 161 -21.74 -11.63 10.00
CA GLU A 161 -22.02 -13.04 10.30
C GLU A 161 -20.87 -13.68 11.10
N HIS A 162 -19.62 -13.32 10.82
CA HIS A 162 -18.45 -13.92 11.44
C HIS A 162 -18.08 -13.29 12.80
N TYR A 163 -18.09 -11.95 12.91
CA TYR A 163 -17.62 -11.23 14.08
C TYR A 163 -18.74 -10.67 14.97
N GLY A 164 -19.96 -10.70 14.50
CA GLY A 164 -21.14 -10.15 15.22
C GLY A 164 -21.34 -8.64 15.04
N ASP A 165 -22.53 -8.19 15.43
CA ASP A 165 -23.00 -6.82 15.24
C ASP A 165 -22.21 -5.78 16.05
N ALA A 166 -21.69 -6.18 17.19
CA ALA A 166 -20.87 -5.30 18.04
C ALA A 166 -19.52 -4.96 17.39
N ALA A 167 -18.93 -5.90 16.65
CA ALA A 167 -17.66 -5.69 15.95
C ALA A 167 -17.85 -4.99 14.60
N VAL A 168 -18.92 -5.33 13.86
CA VAL A 168 -19.20 -4.78 12.54
C VAL A 168 -20.61 -4.22 12.49
N PRO A 169 -20.81 -2.91 12.71
CA PRO A 169 -22.10 -2.27 12.68
C PRO A 169 -22.85 -2.42 11.33
N ALA A 170 -24.17 -2.42 11.38
CA ALA A 170 -25.01 -2.52 10.19
C ALA A 170 -24.76 -1.39 9.18
N ASN A 171 -24.46 -0.21 9.68
CA ASN A 171 -24.24 1.01 8.90
C ASN A 171 -22.88 1.62 9.23
N GLY A 172 -22.34 2.43 8.32
CA GLY A 172 -21.06 3.11 8.50
C GLY A 172 -19.86 2.34 7.92
N PRO A 173 -18.63 2.72 8.23
CA PRO A 173 -17.42 2.06 7.77
C PRO A 173 -17.29 0.64 8.35
N ILE A 174 -16.61 -0.24 7.62
CA ILE A 174 -16.14 -1.51 8.18
C ILE A 174 -14.86 -1.20 8.98
N PRO A 175 -14.69 -1.75 10.19
CA PRO A 175 -13.45 -1.55 10.96
C PRO A 175 -12.22 -2.04 10.19
N ALA A 176 -11.22 -1.17 10.02
CA ALA A 176 -10.09 -1.41 9.14
C ALA A 176 -9.26 -2.65 9.53
N HIS A 177 -9.12 -2.93 10.82
CA HIS A 177 -8.40 -4.10 11.31
C HIS A 177 -9.02 -5.45 10.93
N LEU A 178 -10.29 -5.46 10.47
CA LEU A 178 -10.99 -6.66 10.02
C LEU A 178 -10.90 -6.88 8.50
N LEU A 179 -10.17 -6.04 7.77
CA LEU A 179 -10.11 -6.07 6.31
C LEU A 179 -8.88 -6.78 5.73
N GLY A 180 -8.25 -7.65 6.52
CA GLY A 180 -7.29 -8.65 6.03
C GLY A 180 -5.86 -8.18 5.83
N ASN A 181 -5.57 -6.88 5.92
CA ASN A 181 -4.22 -6.35 5.94
C ASN A 181 -4.14 -5.02 6.71
N MET A 182 -2.91 -4.53 6.94
CA MET A 182 -2.64 -3.35 7.75
C MET A 182 -3.34 -2.08 7.24
N TRP A 183 -3.49 -1.93 5.93
CA TRP A 183 -4.02 -0.71 5.30
C TRP A 183 -5.42 -0.88 4.72
N ALA A 184 -6.07 -2.02 4.93
CA ALA A 184 -7.43 -2.33 4.45
C ALA A 184 -7.61 -2.17 2.93
N GLN A 185 -6.53 -2.30 2.15
CA GLN A 185 -6.49 -2.02 0.71
C GLN A 185 -6.63 -3.28 -0.15
N SER A 186 -6.36 -4.46 0.41
CA SER A 186 -6.46 -5.75 -0.26
C SER A 186 -7.22 -6.71 0.64
N TRP A 187 -8.30 -7.29 0.12
CA TRP A 187 -9.24 -8.12 0.88
C TRP A 187 -9.09 -9.62 0.59
N GLU A 188 -8.06 -10.01 -0.13
CA GLU A 188 -7.81 -11.41 -0.52
C GLU A 188 -7.71 -12.35 0.68
N ASN A 189 -7.12 -11.89 1.79
CA ASN A 189 -6.99 -12.67 3.02
C ASN A 189 -8.35 -12.95 3.71
N LEU A 190 -9.42 -12.27 3.29
CA LEU A 190 -10.78 -12.52 3.76
C LEU A 190 -11.50 -13.62 2.97
N TYR A 191 -10.93 -14.09 1.86
CA TYR A 191 -11.58 -15.07 1.00
C TYR A 191 -12.17 -16.27 1.77
N PRO A 192 -11.50 -16.86 2.77
CA PRO A 192 -12.08 -17.96 3.57
C PRO A 192 -13.38 -17.62 4.29
N ILE A 193 -13.59 -16.32 4.64
CA ILE A 193 -14.85 -15.83 5.25
C ILE A 193 -15.88 -15.47 4.18
N LEU A 194 -15.41 -14.91 3.05
CA LEU A 194 -16.25 -14.31 2.02
C LEU A 194 -16.72 -15.31 0.96
N ALA A 195 -15.98 -16.40 0.76
CA ALA A 195 -16.25 -17.35 -0.31
C ALA A 195 -17.73 -17.85 -0.24
N PRO A 196 -18.45 -17.83 -1.35
CA PRO A 196 -19.75 -18.48 -1.44
C PRO A 196 -19.63 -19.98 -1.12
N LYS A 197 -20.69 -20.56 -0.56
CA LYS A 197 -20.73 -22.02 -0.38
C LYS A 197 -20.59 -22.68 -1.76
N ASN A 198 -19.67 -23.64 -1.85
CA ASN A 198 -19.33 -24.37 -3.10
C ASN A 198 -18.61 -23.53 -4.15
N ALA A 199 -17.98 -22.40 -3.79
CA ALA A 199 -17.10 -21.69 -4.70
C ALA A 199 -15.89 -22.57 -5.03
N ASP A 200 -15.55 -22.66 -6.30
CA ASP A 200 -14.27 -23.21 -6.72
C ASP A 200 -13.17 -22.18 -6.41
N PRO A 201 -12.21 -22.48 -5.51
CA PRO A 201 -11.14 -21.54 -5.20
C PRO A 201 -10.16 -21.35 -6.37
N GLY A 202 -10.30 -22.12 -7.45
CA GLY A 202 -9.37 -22.15 -8.56
C GLY A 202 -8.01 -22.77 -8.16
N TYR A 203 -6.97 -22.39 -8.91
CA TYR A 203 -5.62 -22.91 -8.67
C TYR A 203 -4.88 -22.06 -7.61
N ASN A 204 -4.40 -22.71 -6.56
CA ASN A 204 -3.44 -22.10 -5.65
C ASN A 204 -2.03 -22.24 -6.25
N VAL A 205 -1.57 -21.21 -6.95
CA VAL A 205 -0.27 -21.22 -7.63
C VAL A 205 0.88 -21.41 -6.65
N THR A 206 0.81 -20.83 -5.45
CA THR A 206 1.83 -20.99 -4.41
C THR A 206 1.98 -22.46 -3.99
N GLU A 207 0.87 -23.15 -3.73
CA GLU A 207 0.92 -24.56 -3.35
C GLU A 207 1.38 -25.46 -4.52
N ILE A 208 1.04 -25.09 -5.76
CA ILE A 208 1.54 -25.79 -6.95
C ILE A 208 3.06 -25.63 -7.06
N LEU A 209 3.60 -24.41 -6.90
CA LEU A 209 5.05 -24.17 -6.94
C LEU A 209 5.78 -24.94 -5.83
N LYS A 210 5.26 -24.89 -4.59
CA LYS A 210 5.81 -25.64 -3.46
C LYS A 210 5.79 -27.16 -3.71
N SER A 211 4.67 -27.70 -4.19
CA SER A 211 4.53 -29.13 -4.45
C SER A 211 5.48 -29.62 -5.56
N LYS A 212 5.76 -28.76 -6.54
CA LYS A 212 6.73 -29.02 -7.62
C LYS A 212 8.16 -28.70 -7.21
N LYS A 213 8.40 -28.22 -5.98
CA LYS A 213 9.72 -27.83 -5.46
C LYS A 213 10.43 -26.83 -6.39
N ILE A 214 9.66 -25.87 -6.92
CA ILE A 214 10.21 -24.78 -7.74
C ILE A 214 10.99 -23.86 -6.81
N ASP A 215 12.30 -23.76 -7.04
CA ASP A 215 13.20 -22.89 -6.30
C ASP A 215 13.27 -21.49 -6.92
N GLU A 216 14.03 -20.59 -6.30
CA GLU A 216 14.17 -19.21 -6.72
C GLU A 216 14.78 -19.10 -8.12
N LEU A 217 15.75 -19.95 -8.43
CA LEU A 217 16.42 -19.98 -9.74
C LEU A 217 15.45 -20.39 -10.85
N GLU A 218 14.62 -21.40 -10.59
CA GLU A 218 13.61 -21.84 -11.57
C GLU A 218 12.52 -20.77 -11.75
N MET A 219 12.16 -20.00 -10.69
CA MET A 219 11.25 -18.86 -10.83
C MET A 219 11.84 -17.77 -11.73
N VAL A 220 13.13 -17.46 -11.60
CA VAL A 220 13.84 -16.52 -12.51
C VAL A 220 13.78 -17.06 -13.97
N ARG A 221 14.03 -18.36 -14.18
CA ARG A 221 13.93 -18.98 -15.50
C ARG A 221 12.52 -18.92 -16.10
N TYR A 222 11.46 -19.02 -15.26
CA TYR A 222 10.09 -18.80 -15.73
C TYR A 222 9.91 -17.36 -16.23
N GLY A 223 10.40 -16.39 -15.47
CA GLY A 223 10.40 -14.98 -15.90
C GLY A 223 11.14 -14.76 -17.20
N GLU A 224 12.37 -15.29 -17.33
CA GLU A 224 13.17 -15.21 -18.54
C GLU A 224 12.43 -15.81 -19.76
N ARG A 225 11.89 -17.04 -19.61
CA ARG A 225 11.09 -17.66 -20.69
C ARG A 225 9.88 -16.84 -21.10
N PHE A 226 9.22 -16.18 -20.16
CA PHE A 226 8.12 -15.26 -20.46
C PHE A 226 8.60 -14.09 -21.32
N PHE A 227 9.67 -13.39 -20.91
CA PHE A 227 10.19 -12.24 -21.65
C PHE A 227 10.78 -12.64 -23.02
N THR A 228 11.50 -13.75 -23.10
CA THR A 228 12.01 -14.25 -24.39
C THR A 228 10.88 -14.65 -25.34
N SER A 229 9.73 -15.13 -24.84
CA SER A 229 8.54 -15.38 -25.66
C SER A 229 7.95 -14.12 -26.27
N LEU A 230 8.25 -12.94 -25.68
CA LEU A 230 7.90 -11.62 -26.20
C LEU A 230 9.00 -10.99 -27.07
N SER A 231 10.02 -11.78 -27.47
CA SER A 231 11.16 -11.35 -28.29
C SER A 231 12.15 -10.41 -27.58
N PHE A 232 12.23 -10.46 -26.24
CA PHE A 232 13.35 -9.85 -25.53
C PHE A 232 14.56 -10.79 -25.54
N ASP A 233 15.77 -10.22 -25.49
CA ASP A 233 16.98 -11.00 -25.36
C ASP A 233 17.03 -11.75 -24.00
N PRO A 234 17.59 -12.97 -23.95
CA PRO A 234 17.81 -13.68 -22.70
C PRO A 234 18.80 -12.92 -21.80
N LEU A 235 18.73 -13.17 -20.49
CA LEU A 235 19.63 -12.60 -19.48
C LEU A 235 21.05 -13.20 -19.58
#